data_26fffd3be9531b32517f45fa3690c209
#
_entry.id   26fffd3be9531b32517f45fa3690c209
#
_cell.length_a   1.000
_cell.length_b   1.000
_cell.length_c   1.000
_cell.angle_alpha   90.00
_cell.angle_beta   90.00
_cell.angle_gamma   90.00
#
_symmetry.space_group_name_H-M   'P 1'
#
loop_
_entity.id
_entity.type
_entity.pdbx_description
1 polymer ?
#
loop_
_entity_poly.entity_id
_entity_poly.type
_entity_poly.pdbx_seq_one_letter_code
_entity_poly.pdbx_strand_id
1 'polypeptide(L)'
;MTLANKITVLRIIAIPILIIALLQHSLVWARAIFIFSIFSDALDGTLARIRGERTPLGSFLDPLADKLLLVGTFVAYTYLGWIPVWIFIAVLSRDMLIVLGWSVVYILTGNSKIQPRALGKVTTALQMAVALGKLVNISSDLYNAILYAMIASTILSACDYIWIGNKRLGAVE
;
A
#
# COMPACT_ATOMS: atom_id res chain seq x y z
N MET A 1 0.61 -0.12 25.31
CA MET A 1 0.88 0.17 23.88
C MET A 1 2.37 0.45 23.73
N THR A 2 3.03 -0.30 22.87
CA THR A 2 4.45 -0.08 22.55
C THR A 2 4.63 1.25 21.79
N LEU A 3 5.85 1.75 21.74
CA LEU A 3 6.18 3.00 21.04
C LEU A 3 5.89 2.86 19.53
N ALA A 4 6.16 1.69 18.95
CA ALA A 4 5.83 1.36 17.57
C ALA A 4 4.32 1.51 17.31
N ASN A 5 3.47 0.91 18.13
CA ASN A 5 2.01 1.02 17.96
C ASN A 5 1.49 2.46 18.03
N LYS A 6 2.11 3.31 18.87
CA LYS A 6 1.75 4.73 18.94
C LYS A 6 2.06 5.47 17.64
N ILE A 7 3.21 5.16 17.02
CA ILE A 7 3.62 5.75 15.75
C ILE A 7 2.67 5.33 14.63
N THR A 8 2.29 4.05 14.57
CA THR A 8 1.31 3.56 13.59
C THR A 8 -0.06 4.22 13.75
N VAL A 9 -0.55 4.40 14.98
CA VAL A 9 -1.80 5.12 15.25
C VAL A 9 -1.71 6.58 14.82
N LEU A 10 -0.58 7.25 15.11
CA LEU A 10 -0.35 8.63 14.66
C LEU A 10 -0.38 8.72 13.11
N ARG A 11 0.20 7.75 12.41
CA ARG A 11 0.13 7.65 10.94
C ARG A 11 -1.32 7.54 10.46
N ILE A 12 -2.13 6.68 11.07
CA ILE A 12 -3.55 6.55 10.71
C ILE A 12 -4.30 7.87 10.89
N ILE A 13 -4.01 8.60 11.97
CA ILE A 13 -4.61 9.94 12.22
C ILE A 13 -4.09 10.97 11.19
N ALA A 14 -2.86 10.84 10.73
CA ALA A 14 -2.28 11.76 9.74
C ALA A 14 -2.88 11.58 8.33
N ILE A 15 -3.47 10.42 8.00
CA ILE A 15 -4.06 10.16 6.67
C ILE A 15 -5.21 11.13 6.33
N PRO A 16 -6.23 11.34 7.17
CA PRO A 16 -7.26 12.33 6.90
C PRO A 16 -6.69 13.74 6.71
N ILE A 17 -5.67 14.11 7.51
CA ILE A 17 -5.02 15.41 7.42
C ILE A 17 -4.29 15.55 6.08
N LEU A 18 -3.63 14.49 5.61
CA LEU A 18 -3.01 14.43 4.29
C LEU A 18 -4.05 14.65 3.18
N ILE A 19 -5.19 13.96 3.25
CA ILE A 19 -6.26 14.08 2.27
C ILE A 19 -6.79 15.51 2.24
N ILE A 20 -7.05 16.11 3.40
CA ILE A 20 -7.50 17.52 3.49
C ILE A 20 -6.45 18.45 2.88
N ALA A 21 -5.17 18.28 3.20
CA ALA A 21 -4.08 19.07 2.64
C ALA A 21 -4.00 18.97 1.11
N LEU A 22 -4.21 17.76 0.56
CA LEU A 22 -4.28 17.54 -0.89
C LEU A 22 -5.47 18.27 -1.52
N LEU A 23 -6.67 18.12 -0.96
CA LEU A 23 -7.89 18.75 -1.47
C LEU A 23 -7.84 20.28 -1.39
N GLN A 24 -7.13 20.83 -0.42
CA GLN A 24 -6.87 22.26 -0.27
C GLN A 24 -5.69 22.76 -1.12
N HIS A 25 -5.09 21.91 -1.97
CA HIS A 25 -3.88 22.22 -2.75
C HIS A 25 -2.69 22.70 -1.91
N SER A 26 -2.64 22.38 -0.62
CA SER A 26 -1.56 22.70 0.30
C SER A 26 -0.40 21.69 0.16
N LEU A 27 0.27 21.72 -1.00
CA LEU A 27 1.27 20.73 -1.38
C LEU A 27 2.46 20.61 -0.40
N VAL A 28 2.80 21.68 0.31
CA VAL A 28 3.89 21.68 1.29
C VAL A 28 3.52 20.76 2.47
N TRP A 29 2.31 20.93 3.01
CA TRP A 29 1.82 20.08 4.11
C TRP A 29 1.58 18.65 3.65
N ALA A 30 1.00 18.46 2.46
CA ALA A 30 0.81 17.13 1.91
C ALA A 30 2.13 16.36 1.74
N ARG A 31 3.18 17.01 1.23
CA ARG A 31 4.53 16.44 1.13
C ARG A 31 5.08 16.05 2.50
N ALA A 32 5.04 16.99 3.46
CA ALA A 32 5.57 16.77 4.79
C ALA A 32 4.90 15.58 5.48
N ILE A 33 3.57 15.50 5.44
CA ILE A 33 2.80 14.42 6.06
C ILE A 33 3.06 13.09 5.36
N PHE A 34 3.10 13.06 4.03
CA PHE A 34 3.35 11.83 3.27
C PHE A 34 4.76 11.29 3.51
N ILE A 35 5.77 12.16 3.45
CA ILE A 35 7.17 11.80 3.73
C ILE A 35 7.31 11.34 5.19
N PHE A 36 6.72 12.05 6.14
CA PHE A 36 6.69 11.64 7.54
C PHE A 36 6.08 10.25 7.70
N SER A 37 4.97 9.95 7.01
CA SER A 37 4.32 8.65 7.07
C SER A 37 5.22 7.51 6.57
N ILE A 38 5.95 7.72 5.47
CA ILE A 38 6.91 6.73 4.95
C ILE A 38 8.07 6.51 5.91
N PHE A 39 8.66 7.59 6.44
CA PHE A 39 9.79 7.48 7.36
C PHE A 39 9.39 6.87 8.69
N SER A 40 8.21 7.21 9.21
CA SER A 40 7.71 6.65 10.46
C SER A 40 7.51 5.13 10.36
N ASP A 41 7.03 4.62 9.21
CA ASP A 41 6.90 3.19 8.95
C ASP A 41 8.26 2.46 8.96
N ALA A 42 9.26 3.05 8.29
CA ALA A 42 10.61 2.48 8.30
C ALA A 42 11.22 2.48 9.70
N LEU A 43 10.93 3.51 10.51
CA LEU A 43 11.44 3.64 11.87
C LEU A 43 10.76 2.68 12.86
N ASP A 44 9.42 2.59 12.85
CA ASP A 44 8.70 1.73 13.79
C ASP A 44 8.94 0.25 13.48
N GLY A 45 8.99 -0.14 12.21
CA GLY A 45 9.37 -1.49 11.78
C GLY A 45 10.79 -1.88 12.21
N THR A 46 11.73 -0.94 12.16
CA THR A 46 13.12 -1.17 12.59
C THR A 46 13.23 -1.20 14.13
N LEU A 47 12.60 -0.27 14.82
CA LEU A 47 12.56 -0.22 16.29
C LEU A 47 11.93 -1.49 16.90
N ALA A 48 10.80 -1.94 16.34
CA ALA A 48 10.12 -3.16 16.77
C ALA A 48 11.00 -4.42 16.59
N ARG A 49 11.84 -4.45 15.54
CA ARG A 49 12.81 -5.54 15.32
C ARG A 49 13.94 -5.51 16.33
N ILE A 50 14.54 -4.33 16.58
CA ILE A 50 15.71 -4.18 17.48
C ILE A 50 15.30 -4.44 18.93
N ARG A 51 14.10 -4.00 19.35
CA ARG A 51 13.62 -4.15 20.74
C ARG A 51 12.91 -5.47 21.01
N GLY A 52 12.66 -6.29 19.99
CA GLY A 52 11.90 -7.54 20.16
C GLY A 52 10.44 -7.33 20.58
N GLU A 53 9.92 -6.10 20.47
CA GLU A 53 8.58 -5.69 20.95
C GLU A 53 7.50 -5.84 19.87
N ARG A 54 7.57 -6.90 19.05
CA ARG A 54 6.52 -7.15 18.05
C ARG A 54 5.23 -7.59 18.74
N THR A 55 4.20 -6.75 18.62
CA THR A 55 2.87 -7.08 19.13
C THR A 55 1.97 -7.61 18.01
N PRO A 56 1.04 -8.53 18.30
CA PRO A 56 0.04 -8.96 17.30
C PRO A 56 -0.76 -7.78 16.74
N LEU A 57 -1.06 -6.77 17.58
CA LEU A 57 -1.77 -5.56 17.18
C LEU A 57 -0.95 -4.73 16.17
N GLY A 58 0.35 -4.49 16.42
CA GLY A 58 1.23 -3.77 15.50
C GLY A 58 1.34 -4.48 14.16
N SER A 59 1.54 -5.78 14.16
CA SER A 59 1.64 -6.59 12.93
C SER A 59 0.39 -6.51 12.05
N PHE A 60 -0.77 -6.16 12.61
CA PHE A 60 -2.01 -5.94 11.89
C PHE A 60 -2.18 -4.47 11.46
N LEU A 61 -1.85 -3.53 12.37
CA LEU A 61 -2.03 -2.10 12.13
C LEU A 61 -1.08 -1.54 11.07
N ASP A 62 0.18 -2.04 11.00
CA ASP A 62 1.18 -1.55 10.05
C ASP A 62 0.75 -1.74 8.59
N PRO A 63 0.40 -2.96 8.12
CA PRO A 63 -0.08 -3.14 6.75
C PRO A 63 -1.39 -2.39 6.47
N LEU A 64 -2.25 -2.22 7.49
CA LEU A 64 -3.49 -1.47 7.36
C LEU A 64 -3.22 0.02 7.15
N ALA A 65 -2.33 0.62 7.94
CA ALA A 65 -1.96 2.03 7.83
C ALA A 65 -1.34 2.33 6.45
N ASP A 66 -0.45 1.47 5.96
CA ASP A 66 0.16 1.61 4.63
C ASP A 66 -0.88 1.55 3.52
N LYS A 67 -1.82 0.62 3.60
CA LYS A 67 -2.90 0.52 2.62
C LYS A 67 -3.84 1.72 2.66
N LEU A 68 -4.22 2.18 3.85
CA LEU A 68 -5.05 3.36 4.01
C LEU A 68 -4.35 4.62 3.48
N LEU A 69 -3.04 4.77 3.71
CA LEU A 69 -2.24 5.87 3.17
C LEU A 69 -2.27 5.89 1.64
N LEU A 70 -1.98 4.76 1.00
CA LEU A 70 -1.97 4.65 -0.45
C LEU A 70 -3.37 4.83 -1.05
N VAL A 71 -4.36 4.11 -0.55
CA VAL A 71 -5.74 4.20 -1.05
C VAL A 71 -6.26 5.64 -0.91
N GLY A 72 -6.09 6.26 0.27
CA GLY A 72 -6.52 7.64 0.50
C GLY A 72 -5.84 8.64 -0.43
N THR A 73 -4.53 8.47 -0.65
CA THR A 73 -3.77 9.32 -1.57
C THR A 73 -4.24 9.15 -3.03
N PHE A 74 -4.44 7.91 -3.49
CA PHE A 74 -4.91 7.64 -4.86
C PHE A 74 -6.35 8.12 -5.07
N VAL A 75 -7.23 7.99 -4.07
CA VAL A 75 -8.58 8.59 -4.10
C VAL A 75 -8.50 10.10 -4.28
N ALA A 76 -7.68 10.78 -3.46
CA ALA A 76 -7.51 12.22 -3.57
C ALA A 76 -6.93 12.63 -4.93
N TYR A 77 -5.93 11.91 -5.46
CA TYR A 77 -5.34 12.18 -6.78
C TYR A 77 -6.35 11.98 -7.92
N THR A 78 -7.20 10.97 -7.81
CA THR A 78 -8.27 10.73 -8.79
C THR A 78 -9.30 11.84 -8.73
N TYR A 79 -9.70 12.26 -7.54
CA TYR A 79 -10.64 13.37 -7.35
C TYR A 79 -10.10 14.68 -7.90
N LEU A 80 -8.80 14.96 -7.71
CA LEU A 80 -8.11 16.13 -8.24
C LEU A 80 -7.80 16.05 -9.75
N GLY A 81 -8.14 14.94 -10.42
CA GLY A 81 -7.84 14.73 -11.83
C GLY A 81 -6.36 14.52 -12.14
N TRP A 82 -5.52 14.23 -11.13
CA TRP A 82 -4.08 14.02 -11.30
C TRP A 82 -3.74 12.66 -11.86
N ILE A 83 -4.60 11.67 -11.62
CA ILE A 83 -4.53 10.33 -12.22
C ILE A 83 -5.92 9.93 -12.76
N PRO A 84 -5.97 9.17 -13.86
CA PRO A 84 -7.23 8.64 -14.39
C PRO A 84 -7.86 7.64 -13.40
N VAL A 85 -9.21 7.64 -13.34
CA VAL A 85 -10.01 6.76 -12.47
C VAL A 85 -9.67 5.28 -12.67
N TRP A 86 -9.42 4.85 -13.92
CA TRP A 86 -9.11 3.45 -14.22
C TRP A 86 -7.82 2.95 -13.56
N ILE A 87 -6.81 3.82 -13.36
CA ILE A 87 -5.58 3.46 -12.64
C ILE A 87 -5.90 3.17 -11.17
N PHE A 88 -6.69 4.04 -10.53
CA PHE A 88 -7.14 3.80 -9.16
C PHE A 88 -7.93 2.49 -9.04
N ILE A 89 -8.88 2.25 -9.96
CA ILE A 89 -9.66 1.01 -9.98
C ILE A 89 -8.73 -0.20 -10.15
N ALA A 90 -7.74 -0.17 -11.04
CA ALA A 90 -6.80 -1.26 -11.24
C ALA A 90 -5.98 -1.58 -9.99
N VAL A 91 -5.49 -0.54 -9.30
CA VAL A 91 -4.74 -0.68 -8.03
C VAL A 91 -5.63 -1.28 -6.94
N LEU A 92 -6.83 -0.71 -6.76
CA LEU A 92 -7.78 -1.17 -5.74
C LEU A 92 -8.26 -2.61 -6.02
N SER A 93 -8.59 -2.92 -7.26
CA SER A 93 -9.04 -4.26 -7.66
C SER A 93 -7.98 -5.32 -7.37
N ARG A 94 -6.71 -5.03 -7.67
CA ARG A 94 -5.60 -5.94 -7.36
C ARG A 94 -5.45 -6.14 -5.85
N ASP A 95 -5.54 -5.10 -5.05
CA ASP A 95 -5.43 -5.20 -3.60
C ASP A 95 -6.59 -6.00 -3.01
N MET A 96 -7.81 -5.77 -3.48
CA MET A 96 -8.99 -6.55 -3.11
C MET A 96 -8.86 -8.02 -3.53
N LEU A 97 -8.35 -8.28 -4.75
CA LEU A 97 -8.14 -9.63 -5.27
C LEU A 97 -7.19 -10.44 -4.39
N ILE A 98 -6.12 -9.80 -3.88
CA ILE A 98 -5.19 -10.45 -2.95
C ILE A 98 -5.86 -10.79 -1.63
N VAL A 99 -6.59 -9.84 -1.04
CA VAL A 99 -7.25 -10.03 0.26
C VAL A 99 -8.35 -11.09 0.15
N LEU A 100 -9.24 -10.98 -0.85
CA LEU A 100 -10.33 -11.91 -1.08
C LEU A 100 -9.82 -13.30 -1.47
N GLY A 101 -8.87 -13.38 -2.41
CA GLY A 101 -8.28 -14.64 -2.82
C GLY A 101 -7.60 -15.38 -1.66
N TRP A 102 -6.91 -14.62 -0.81
CA TRP A 102 -6.36 -15.22 0.40
C TRP A 102 -7.44 -15.72 1.37
N SER A 103 -8.46 -14.91 1.62
CA SER A 103 -9.56 -15.29 2.51
C SER A 103 -10.24 -16.58 2.04
N VAL A 104 -10.48 -16.72 0.74
CA VAL A 104 -11.05 -17.95 0.15
C VAL A 104 -10.13 -19.15 0.36
N VAL A 105 -8.84 -19.02 0.04
CA VAL A 105 -7.88 -20.12 0.25
C VAL A 105 -7.78 -20.48 1.72
N TYR A 106 -7.79 -19.51 2.63
CA TYR A 106 -7.76 -19.77 4.09
C TYR A 106 -9.01 -20.53 4.58
N ILE A 107 -10.19 -20.12 4.13
CA ILE A 107 -11.45 -20.78 4.51
C ILE A 107 -11.50 -22.24 4.02
N LEU A 108 -11.00 -22.50 2.80
CA LEU A 108 -11.06 -23.82 2.18
C LEU A 108 -9.96 -24.78 2.65
N THR A 109 -8.76 -24.27 2.95
CA THR A 109 -7.59 -25.10 3.26
C THR A 109 -7.19 -25.09 4.74
N GLY A 110 -7.72 -24.18 5.55
CA GLY A 110 -7.31 -23.96 6.94
C GLY A 110 -5.86 -23.46 7.09
N ASN A 111 -5.14 -23.23 5.99
CA ASN A 111 -3.73 -22.95 6.00
C ASN A 111 -3.47 -21.44 5.85
N SER A 112 -3.01 -20.79 6.93
CA SER A 112 -2.78 -19.35 7.00
C SER A 112 -1.45 -18.87 6.41
N LYS A 113 -0.58 -19.77 5.94
CA LYS A 113 0.76 -19.40 5.46
C LYS A 113 0.71 -18.72 4.11
N ILE A 114 0.52 -17.39 4.13
CA ILE A 114 0.80 -16.57 2.96
C ILE A 114 2.28 -16.18 3.00
N GLN A 115 2.98 -16.53 1.95
CA GLN A 115 4.30 -15.95 1.73
C GLN A 115 4.13 -14.65 0.93
N PRO A 116 4.51 -13.49 1.50
CA PRO A 116 4.49 -12.24 0.74
C PRO A 116 5.43 -12.37 -0.45
N ARG A 117 4.89 -12.20 -1.66
CA ARG A 117 5.67 -12.37 -2.89
C ARG A 117 6.44 -11.10 -3.25
N ALA A 118 7.58 -11.29 -3.89
CA ALA A 118 8.44 -10.19 -4.33
C ALA A 118 7.68 -9.20 -5.25
N LEU A 119 6.88 -9.72 -6.19
CA LEU A 119 6.04 -8.90 -7.09
C LEU A 119 5.08 -7.99 -6.32
N GLY A 120 4.42 -8.49 -5.28
CA GLY A 120 3.53 -7.67 -4.45
C GLY A 120 4.26 -6.53 -3.74
N LYS A 121 5.48 -6.78 -3.25
CA LYS A 121 6.31 -5.74 -2.60
C LYS A 121 6.77 -4.69 -3.61
N VAL A 122 7.21 -5.11 -4.80
CA VAL A 122 7.61 -4.21 -5.87
C VAL A 122 6.45 -3.32 -6.29
N THR A 123 5.25 -3.90 -6.46
CA THR A 123 4.06 -3.12 -6.83
C THR A 123 3.74 -2.06 -5.78
N THR A 124 3.76 -2.40 -4.48
CA THR A 124 3.50 -1.43 -3.41
C THR A 124 4.58 -0.34 -3.36
N ALA A 125 5.85 -0.68 -3.57
CA ALA A 125 6.94 0.28 -3.64
C ALA A 125 6.76 1.25 -4.83
N LEU A 126 6.35 0.75 -6.00
CA LEU A 126 6.04 1.58 -7.17
C LEU A 126 4.81 2.47 -6.94
N GLN A 127 3.78 1.99 -6.25
CA GLN A 127 2.63 2.81 -5.84
C GLN A 127 3.07 3.97 -4.95
N MET A 128 3.92 3.72 -3.95
CA MET A 128 4.50 4.77 -3.10
C MET A 128 5.36 5.75 -3.92
N ALA A 129 6.16 5.25 -4.87
CA ALA A 129 6.99 6.08 -5.74
C ALA A 129 6.15 6.98 -6.65
N VAL A 130 5.05 6.49 -7.23
CA VAL A 130 4.10 7.29 -8.01
C VAL A 130 3.46 8.37 -7.14
N ALA A 131 2.99 8.00 -5.94
CA ALA A 131 2.36 8.95 -5.03
C ALA A 131 3.34 10.06 -4.60
N LEU A 132 4.55 9.69 -4.19
CA LEU A 132 5.58 10.65 -3.81
C LEU A 132 6.06 11.49 -5.01
N GLY A 133 6.30 10.87 -6.16
CA GLY A 133 6.76 11.54 -7.37
C GLY A 133 5.83 12.66 -7.82
N LYS A 134 4.51 12.45 -7.71
CA LYS A 134 3.51 13.47 -7.98
C LYS A 134 3.59 14.63 -6.99
N LEU A 135 3.75 14.33 -5.71
CA LEU A 135 3.89 15.35 -4.65
C LEU A 135 5.14 16.19 -4.79
N VAL A 136 6.27 15.55 -5.12
CA VAL A 136 7.57 16.24 -5.25
C VAL A 136 7.72 16.92 -6.61
N ASN A 137 6.79 16.65 -7.54
CA ASN A 137 6.77 17.21 -8.88
C ASN A 137 8.04 16.87 -9.67
N ILE A 138 8.40 15.56 -9.71
CA ILE A 138 9.51 15.08 -10.55
C ILE A 138 9.22 15.31 -12.03
N SER A 139 10.26 15.22 -12.88
CA SER A 139 10.11 15.40 -14.33
C SER A 139 9.04 14.48 -14.91
N SER A 140 8.28 14.97 -15.89
CA SER A 140 7.15 14.25 -16.51
C SER A 140 7.57 12.89 -17.06
N ASP A 141 8.76 12.82 -17.67
CA ASP A 141 9.25 11.58 -18.28
C ASP A 141 9.53 10.50 -17.22
N LEU A 142 10.19 10.90 -16.12
CA LEU A 142 10.46 10.00 -15.01
C LEU A 142 9.16 9.57 -14.32
N TYR A 143 8.23 10.50 -14.10
CA TYR A 143 6.92 10.19 -13.53
C TYR A 143 6.16 9.17 -14.36
N ASN A 144 6.08 9.38 -15.68
CA ASN A 144 5.41 8.49 -16.60
C ASN A 144 6.07 7.10 -16.65
N ALA A 145 7.40 7.04 -16.63
CA ALA A 145 8.12 5.77 -16.58
C ALA A 145 7.77 4.97 -15.32
N ILE A 146 7.76 5.62 -14.13
CA ILE A 146 7.37 4.97 -12.87
C ILE A 146 5.89 4.56 -12.89
N LEU A 147 5.02 5.40 -13.44
CA LEU A 147 3.58 5.12 -13.56
C LEU A 147 3.32 3.89 -14.44
N TYR A 148 3.95 3.80 -15.62
CA TYR A 148 3.81 2.63 -16.49
C TYR A 148 4.40 1.37 -15.85
N ALA A 149 5.54 1.47 -15.17
CA ALA A 149 6.11 0.37 -14.41
C ALA A 149 5.17 -0.11 -13.31
N MET A 150 4.52 0.82 -12.59
CA MET A 150 3.51 0.51 -11.58
C MET A 150 2.31 -0.22 -12.19
N ILE A 151 1.78 0.23 -13.32
CA ILE A 151 0.66 -0.41 -14.01
C ILE A 151 1.04 -1.83 -14.44
N ALA A 152 2.18 -1.99 -15.10
CA ALA A 152 2.68 -3.30 -15.53
C ALA A 152 2.85 -4.26 -14.34
N SER A 153 3.47 -3.80 -13.26
CA SER A 153 3.66 -4.61 -12.04
C SER A 153 2.33 -4.96 -11.36
N THR A 154 1.33 -4.06 -11.40
CA THR A 154 -0.02 -4.30 -10.87
C THR A 154 -0.70 -5.44 -11.62
N ILE A 155 -0.66 -5.42 -12.95
CA ILE A 155 -1.23 -6.47 -13.81
C ILE A 155 -0.50 -7.81 -13.58
N LEU A 156 0.83 -7.81 -13.62
CA LEU A 156 1.62 -9.01 -13.40
C LEU A 156 1.38 -9.62 -12.02
N SER A 157 1.28 -8.77 -10.99
CA SER A 157 0.97 -9.20 -9.63
C SER A 157 -0.43 -9.81 -9.52
N ALA A 158 -1.43 -9.24 -10.18
CA ALA A 158 -2.79 -9.80 -10.21
C ALA A 158 -2.82 -11.18 -10.89
N CYS A 159 -2.21 -11.30 -12.06
CA CYS A 159 -2.12 -12.57 -12.80
C CYS A 159 -1.42 -13.67 -11.97
N ASP A 160 -0.31 -13.32 -11.31
CA ASP A 160 0.45 -14.23 -10.47
C ASP A 160 -0.37 -14.74 -9.27
N TYR A 161 -1.15 -13.88 -8.62
CA TYR A 161 -2.03 -14.28 -7.53
C TYR A 161 -3.19 -15.17 -7.99
N ILE A 162 -3.80 -14.89 -9.13
CA ILE A 162 -4.85 -15.73 -9.73
C ILE A 162 -4.30 -17.12 -10.06
N TRP A 163 -3.13 -17.18 -10.70
CA TRP A 163 -2.51 -18.45 -11.09
C TRP A 163 -2.21 -19.34 -9.88
N ILE A 164 -1.70 -18.76 -8.80
CA ILE A 164 -1.38 -19.51 -7.58
C ILE A 164 -2.63 -19.90 -6.81
N GLY A 165 -3.61 -19.00 -6.76
CA GLY A 165 -4.90 -19.32 -6.16
C GLY A 165 -5.48 -20.58 -6.81
N ASN A 166 -5.49 -20.59 -8.14
CA ASN A 166 -6.00 -21.75 -8.91
C ASN A 166 -5.19 -23.03 -8.67
N LYS A 167 -3.84 -22.93 -8.63
CA LYS A 167 -2.98 -24.08 -8.34
C LYS A 167 -3.18 -24.65 -6.94
N ARG A 168 -3.48 -23.81 -5.95
CA ARG A 168 -3.72 -24.25 -4.57
C ARG A 168 -5.10 -24.89 -4.39
N LEU A 169 -6.09 -24.39 -5.10
CA LEU A 169 -7.45 -24.96 -5.08
C LEU A 169 -7.49 -26.32 -5.78
N GLY A 170 -6.84 -26.48 -6.92
CA GLY A 170 -6.71 -27.75 -7.62
C GLY A 170 -5.84 -28.81 -6.92
N ALA A 171 -5.17 -28.47 -5.83
CA ALA A 171 -4.45 -29.42 -4.99
C ALA A 171 -5.28 -29.92 -3.78
N VAL A 172 -6.52 -29.46 -3.66
CA VAL A 172 -7.48 -29.83 -2.59
C VAL A 172 -8.52 -30.86 -3.12
N GLU A 173 -8.63 -30.99 -4.46
CA GLU A 173 -9.34 -32.08 -5.13
C GLU A 173 -8.43 -33.31 -5.27
#